data_46adc056c3c8459db0dcc36de0c4e0c5
#
_entry.id   46adc056c3c8459db0dcc36de0c4e0c5
#
_cell.length_a   1.000
_cell.length_b   1.000
_cell.length_c   1.000
_cell.angle_alpha   90.00
_cell.angle_beta   90.00
_cell.angle_gamma   90.00
#
_symmetry.space_group_name_H-M   'P 1'
#
loop_
_entity.id
_entity.type
_entity.pdbx_description
1 polymer ?
#
loop_
_entity_poly.entity_id
_entity_poly.type
_entity_poly.pdbx_seq_one_letter_code
_entity_poly.pdbx_strand_id
1 'polypeptide(L)'
;MATQITPTTELQAVNTMLSVIGEAPVNTLAGSTTTDVSIAINLLNETSMSVQSMGWNFNTHYNYSVSVDDTGKIPLPSNCVQADASSANRSYNWVMRNGHLYDLDNHTDIFTSDKQLDVVLVQQFEHLPEYARRYITAKAARRYAARTIGDGELTQLAATDEQEAYIA
;
A
#
# COMPACT_ATOMS: atom_id res chain seq x y z
N MET A 1 -5.61 -21.39 -28.11
CA MET A 1 -6.13 -20.25 -27.33
C MET A 1 -4.99 -19.24 -27.18
N ALA A 2 -5.20 -17.98 -27.52
CA ALA A 2 -4.19 -16.95 -27.28
C ALA A 2 -4.10 -16.69 -25.77
N THR A 3 -2.91 -16.78 -25.19
CA THR A 3 -2.68 -16.42 -23.79
C THR A 3 -2.80 -14.90 -23.69
N GLN A 4 -3.81 -14.40 -23.01
CA GLN A 4 -3.93 -12.97 -22.73
C GLN A 4 -2.92 -12.58 -21.64
N ILE A 5 -1.99 -11.72 -21.98
CA ILE A 5 -1.06 -11.15 -21.01
C ILE A 5 -1.77 -9.95 -20.38
N THR A 6 -2.16 -10.08 -19.12
CA THR A 6 -2.80 -9.02 -18.32
C THR A 6 -1.93 -8.71 -17.10
N PRO A 7 -2.01 -7.48 -16.56
CA PRO A 7 -1.36 -7.18 -15.28
C PRO A 7 -1.85 -8.11 -14.17
N THR A 8 -0.99 -8.38 -13.18
CA THR A 8 -1.30 -9.25 -12.03
C THR A 8 -2.55 -8.76 -11.29
N THR A 9 -3.55 -9.64 -11.15
CA THR A 9 -4.77 -9.35 -10.38
C THR A 9 -4.60 -9.73 -8.92
N GLU A 10 -5.46 -9.19 -8.04
CA GLU A 10 -5.50 -9.57 -6.63
C GLU A 10 -5.73 -11.08 -6.45
N LEU A 11 -6.63 -11.68 -7.26
CA LEU A 11 -6.86 -13.13 -7.28
C LEU A 11 -5.58 -13.91 -7.63
N GLN A 12 -4.83 -13.46 -8.63
CA GLN A 12 -3.57 -14.10 -9.00
C GLN A 12 -2.53 -13.96 -7.90
N ALA A 13 -2.45 -12.80 -7.23
CA ALA A 13 -1.56 -12.58 -6.10
C ALA A 13 -1.87 -13.53 -4.94
N VAL A 14 -3.14 -13.66 -4.56
CA VAL A 14 -3.59 -14.60 -3.51
C VAL A 14 -3.28 -16.05 -3.91
N ASN A 15 -3.56 -16.44 -5.16
CA ASN A 15 -3.23 -17.81 -5.63
C ASN A 15 -1.72 -18.08 -5.62
N THR A 16 -0.89 -17.09 -5.91
CA THR A 16 0.56 -17.20 -5.75
C THR A 16 0.94 -17.46 -4.29
N MET A 17 0.31 -16.75 -3.35
CA MET A 17 0.55 -16.97 -1.91
C MET A 17 0.12 -18.37 -1.47
N LEU A 18 -1.05 -18.84 -1.89
CA LEU A 18 -1.54 -20.20 -1.59
C LEU A 18 -0.61 -21.27 -2.14
N SER A 19 -0.09 -21.10 -3.36
CA SER A 19 0.81 -22.07 -3.99
C SER A 19 2.11 -22.27 -3.22
N VAL A 20 2.63 -21.24 -2.54
CA VAL A 20 3.86 -21.33 -1.74
C VAL A 20 3.71 -22.30 -0.57
N ILE A 21 2.51 -22.44 -0.02
CA ILE A 21 2.23 -23.39 1.08
C ILE A 21 1.62 -24.72 0.60
N GLY A 22 1.53 -24.91 -0.73
CA GLY A 22 0.99 -26.13 -1.33
C GLY A 22 -0.54 -26.21 -1.37
N GLU A 23 -1.23 -25.10 -1.11
CA GLU A 23 -2.68 -25.03 -1.19
C GLU A 23 -3.18 -24.86 -2.64
N ALA A 24 -4.38 -25.39 -2.90
CA ALA A 24 -4.99 -25.28 -4.21
C ALA A 24 -5.44 -23.85 -4.53
N PRO A 25 -5.32 -23.39 -5.79
CA PRO A 25 -5.80 -22.09 -6.18
C PRO A 25 -7.33 -22.00 -6.08
N VAL A 26 -7.82 -20.78 -5.80
CA VAL A 26 -9.24 -20.46 -5.78
C VAL A 26 -9.66 -19.69 -7.04
N ASN A 27 -10.94 -19.79 -7.39
CA ASN A 27 -11.48 -19.14 -8.59
C ASN A 27 -12.05 -17.74 -8.31
N THR A 28 -12.29 -17.41 -7.04
CA THR A 28 -12.86 -16.12 -6.61
C THR A 28 -12.41 -15.77 -5.20
N LEU A 29 -12.32 -14.48 -4.92
CA LEU A 29 -12.09 -13.94 -3.58
C LEU A 29 -13.41 -13.52 -2.90
N ALA A 30 -14.53 -13.56 -3.62
CA ALA A 30 -15.84 -13.23 -3.10
C ALA A 30 -16.55 -14.46 -2.52
N GLY A 31 -17.31 -14.26 -1.44
CA GLY A 31 -18.11 -15.32 -0.82
C GLY A 31 -17.42 -16.01 0.37
N SER A 32 -17.80 -17.26 0.67
CA SER A 32 -17.18 -18.02 1.75
C SER A 32 -15.79 -18.51 1.33
N THR A 33 -14.78 -17.78 1.75
CA THR A 33 -13.38 -18.15 1.58
C THR A 33 -12.93 -19.06 2.72
N THR A 34 -11.97 -19.94 2.43
CA THR A 34 -11.31 -20.71 3.50
C THR A 34 -10.52 -19.79 4.42
N THR A 35 -10.15 -20.28 5.59
CA THR A 35 -9.33 -19.53 6.55
C THR A 35 -8.02 -19.08 5.89
N ASP A 36 -7.38 -19.93 5.11
CA ASP A 36 -6.09 -19.66 4.45
C ASP A 36 -6.20 -18.54 3.42
N VAL A 37 -7.28 -18.53 2.63
CA VAL A 37 -7.57 -17.43 1.69
C VAL A 37 -7.79 -16.11 2.41
N SER A 38 -8.55 -16.13 3.52
CA SER A 38 -8.79 -14.91 4.31
C SER A 38 -7.51 -14.35 4.92
N ILE A 39 -6.62 -15.22 5.42
CA ILE A 39 -5.30 -14.83 5.93
C ILE A 39 -4.44 -14.27 4.79
N ALA A 40 -4.45 -14.91 3.62
CA ALA A 40 -3.69 -14.43 2.46
C ALA A 40 -4.15 -13.04 1.99
N ILE A 41 -5.46 -12.81 1.89
CA ILE A 41 -6.03 -11.49 1.52
C ILE A 41 -5.60 -10.43 2.54
N ASN A 42 -5.77 -10.69 3.83
CA ASN A 42 -5.40 -9.74 4.88
C ASN A 42 -3.91 -9.41 4.84
N LEU A 43 -3.06 -10.42 4.64
CA LEU A 43 -1.62 -10.23 4.57
C LEU A 43 -1.17 -9.49 3.30
N LEU A 44 -1.85 -9.73 2.17
CA LEU A 44 -1.63 -9.00 0.93
C LEU A 44 -1.95 -7.50 1.13
N ASN A 45 -3.10 -7.19 1.74
CA ASN A 45 -3.51 -5.81 2.03
C ASN A 45 -2.57 -5.13 3.03
N GLU A 46 -2.17 -5.81 4.10
CA GLU A 46 -1.18 -5.31 5.08
C GLU A 46 0.17 -5.03 4.41
N THR A 47 0.60 -5.92 3.52
CA THR A 47 1.87 -5.77 2.80
C THR A 47 1.79 -4.63 1.78
N SER A 48 0.69 -4.53 1.06
CA SER A 48 0.42 -3.43 0.12
C SER A 48 0.46 -2.07 0.82
N MET A 49 -0.22 -1.96 1.97
CA MET A 49 -0.19 -0.75 2.79
C MET A 49 1.23 -0.41 3.23
N SER A 50 1.96 -1.38 3.75
CA SER A 50 3.35 -1.20 4.21
C SER A 50 4.29 -0.74 3.10
N VAL A 51 4.19 -1.34 1.90
CA VAL A 51 5.01 -0.97 0.75
C VAL A 51 4.67 0.42 0.24
N GLN A 52 3.39 0.72 0.08
CA GLN A 52 2.93 2.00 -0.45
C GLN A 52 3.22 3.18 0.50
N SER A 53 3.20 2.94 1.82
CA SER A 53 3.52 3.95 2.84
C SER A 53 4.98 4.44 2.78
N MET A 54 5.85 3.75 2.05
CA MET A 54 7.24 4.19 1.83
C MET A 54 7.35 5.41 0.90
N GLY A 55 6.28 5.76 0.18
CA GLY A 55 6.26 6.90 -0.74
C GLY A 55 7.04 6.63 -2.02
N TRP A 56 6.42 5.93 -2.96
CA TRP A 56 6.97 5.69 -4.29
C TRP A 56 6.52 6.77 -5.28
N ASN A 57 7.23 6.88 -6.41
CA ASN A 57 6.88 7.82 -7.46
C ASN A 57 5.47 7.64 -8.04
N PHE A 58 4.90 6.44 -7.98
CA PHE A 58 3.56 6.16 -8.48
C PHE A 58 2.43 6.57 -7.51
N ASN A 59 2.74 6.83 -6.24
CA ASN A 59 1.73 7.18 -5.23
C ASN A 59 2.10 8.41 -4.39
N THR A 60 3.17 9.11 -4.74
CA THR A 60 3.56 10.38 -4.14
C THR A 60 3.11 11.53 -5.05
N HIS A 61 2.33 12.44 -4.52
CA HIS A 61 1.83 13.61 -5.21
C HIS A 61 2.46 14.87 -4.62
N TYR A 62 3.21 15.58 -5.46
CA TYR A 62 3.86 16.82 -5.08
C TYR A 62 2.94 18.03 -5.32
N ASN A 63 3.00 19.00 -4.41
CA ASN A 63 2.18 20.22 -4.48
C ASN A 63 0.67 19.93 -4.57
N TYR A 64 0.22 18.90 -3.86
CA TYR A 64 -1.20 18.54 -3.79
C TYR A 64 -1.97 19.63 -3.05
N SER A 65 -2.96 20.22 -3.72
CA SER A 65 -3.76 21.30 -3.14
C SER A 65 -4.82 20.75 -2.20
N VAL A 66 -4.87 21.26 -0.99
CA VAL A 66 -5.89 20.97 0.03
C VAL A 66 -6.52 22.26 0.50
N SER A 67 -7.84 22.22 0.72
CA SER A 67 -8.61 23.40 1.06
C SER A 67 -9.10 23.38 2.50
N VAL A 68 -9.21 24.58 3.07
CA VAL A 68 -9.81 24.79 4.39
C VAL A 68 -11.31 24.57 4.31
N ASP A 69 -11.87 23.80 5.23
CA ASP A 69 -13.29 23.61 5.37
C ASP A 69 -13.98 24.73 6.17
N ASP A 70 -15.31 24.64 6.33
CA ASP A 70 -16.11 25.65 7.05
C ASP A 70 -15.75 25.75 8.54
N THR A 71 -15.03 24.77 9.09
CA THR A 71 -14.57 24.76 10.50
C THR A 71 -13.16 25.32 10.66
N GLY A 72 -12.51 25.72 9.57
CA GLY A 72 -11.13 26.17 9.55
C GLY A 72 -10.09 25.05 9.53
N LYS A 73 -10.51 23.79 9.35
CA LYS A 73 -9.62 22.64 9.28
C LYS A 73 -9.35 22.26 7.82
N ILE A 74 -8.26 21.53 7.60
CA ILE A 74 -7.92 20.99 6.29
C ILE A 74 -8.04 19.47 6.34
N PRO A 75 -9.15 18.89 5.83
CA PRO A 75 -9.30 17.45 5.73
C PRO A 75 -8.36 16.89 4.67
N LEU A 76 -7.73 15.75 4.96
CA LEU A 76 -6.89 15.03 4.03
C LEU A 76 -7.67 13.86 3.39
N PRO A 77 -7.33 13.43 2.17
CA PRO A 77 -7.96 12.26 1.55
C PRO A 77 -7.92 11.03 2.46
N SER A 78 -8.99 10.23 2.46
CA SER A 78 -9.11 9.05 3.34
C SER A 78 -8.03 7.98 3.10
N ASN A 79 -7.44 7.97 1.91
CA ASN A 79 -6.32 7.09 1.53
C ASN A 79 -4.94 7.77 1.68
N CYS A 80 -4.87 8.95 2.30
CA CYS A 80 -3.62 9.62 2.61
C CYS A 80 -2.96 8.94 3.82
N VAL A 81 -1.70 8.55 3.66
CA VAL A 81 -0.91 7.91 4.73
C VAL A 81 0.24 8.78 5.20
N GLN A 82 0.64 9.76 4.39
CA GLN A 82 1.65 10.75 4.75
C GLN A 82 1.31 12.09 4.10
N ALA A 83 1.50 13.17 4.84
CA ALA A 83 1.34 14.52 4.34
C ALA A 83 2.41 15.40 4.98
N ASP A 84 3.23 16.02 4.14
CA ASP A 84 4.30 16.93 4.52
C ASP A 84 4.12 18.27 3.82
N ALA A 85 4.72 19.32 4.37
CA ALA A 85 4.75 20.61 3.70
C ALA A 85 5.48 20.50 2.35
N SER A 86 4.89 21.04 1.28
CA SER A 86 5.50 21.02 -0.04
C SER A 86 6.86 21.75 -0.06
N SER A 87 7.64 21.50 -1.11
CA SER A 87 9.00 22.07 -1.24
C SER A 87 9.04 23.60 -1.09
N ALA A 88 7.97 24.29 -1.48
CA ALA A 88 7.83 25.75 -1.31
C ALA A 88 7.55 26.17 0.15
N ASN A 89 7.14 25.22 1.00
CA ASN A 89 6.68 25.45 2.37
C ASN A 89 7.52 24.65 3.40
N ARG A 90 8.73 24.23 3.06
CA ARG A 90 9.59 23.35 3.90
C ARG A 90 9.95 23.91 5.28
N SER A 91 9.71 25.19 5.53
CA SER A 91 9.91 25.81 6.84
C SER A 91 8.78 25.51 7.84
N TYR A 92 7.67 24.94 7.38
CA TYR A 92 6.54 24.59 8.22
C TYR A 92 6.57 23.10 8.60
N ASN A 93 6.29 22.80 9.87
CA ASN A 93 6.19 21.45 10.40
C ASN A 93 4.73 20.99 10.43
N TRP A 94 4.18 20.68 9.26
CA TRP A 94 2.83 20.18 9.15
C TRP A 94 2.82 18.64 9.11
N VAL A 95 1.88 18.04 9.81
CA VAL A 95 1.71 16.57 9.89
C VAL A 95 0.24 16.21 9.76
N MET A 96 -0.03 14.95 9.42
CA MET A 96 -1.37 14.39 9.48
C MET A 96 -1.71 13.97 10.91
N ARG A 97 -2.87 14.43 11.41
CA ARG A 97 -3.44 14.01 12.70
C ARG A 97 -4.95 13.89 12.59
N ASN A 98 -5.49 12.73 12.93
CA ASN A 98 -6.94 12.45 12.87
C ASN A 98 -7.59 12.76 11.51
N GLY A 99 -6.90 12.47 10.40
CA GLY A 99 -7.40 12.72 9.04
C GLY A 99 -7.38 14.20 8.60
N HIS A 100 -6.77 15.08 9.40
CA HIS A 100 -6.62 16.51 9.09
C HIS A 100 -5.15 16.92 9.14
N LEU A 101 -4.84 18.03 8.51
CA LEU A 101 -3.55 18.69 8.65
C LEU A 101 -3.43 19.31 10.04
N TYR A 102 -2.25 19.21 10.63
CA TYR A 102 -1.93 19.77 11.94
C TYR A 102 -0.60 20.51 11.87
N ASP A 103 -0.56 21.72 12.41
CA ASP A 103 0.64 22.55 12.52
C ASP A 103 1.32 22.27 13.88
N LEU A 104 2.50 21.64 13.83
CA LEU A 104 3.28 21.32 15.02
C LEU A 104 3.92 22.55 15.67
N ASP A 105 4.26 23.56 14.88
CA ASP A 105 4.92 24.76 15.40
C ASP A 105 3.95 25.64 16.19
N ASN A 106 2.71 25.75 15.69
CA ASN A 106 1.67 26.57 16.31
C ASN A 106 0.71 25.74 17.20
N HIS A 107 0.89 24.43 17.26
CA HIS A 107 0.05 23.51 18.05
C HIS A 107 -1.45 23.63 17.71
N THR A 108 -1.80 23.73 16.41
CA THR A 108 -3.18 23.95 15.96
C THR A 108 -3.52 23.14 14.71
N ASP A 109 -4.79 22.82 14.57
CA ASP A 109 -5.38 22.25 13.34
C ASP A 109 -6.22 23.29 12.57
N ILE A 110 -6.18 24.56 12.98
CA ILE A 110 -6.92 25.66 12.34
C ILE A 110 -5.99 26.39 11.38
N PHE A 111 -6.45 26.52 10.14
CA PHE A 111 -5.77 27.20 9.05
C PHE A 111 -6.67 28.31 8.47
N THR A 112 -6.07 29.38 7.98
CA THR A 112 -6.77 30.52 7.40
C THR A 112 -6.75 30.56 5.87
N SER A 113 -6.04 29.62 5.25
CA SER A 113 -5.91 29.54 3.79
C SER A 113 -5.55 28.13 3.35
N ASP A 114 -5.92 27.80 2.13
CA ASP A 114 -5.56 26.56 1.45
C ASP A 114 -4.04 26.33 1.45
N LYS A 115 -3.63 25.07 1.40
CA LYS A 115 -2.23 24.66 1.46
C LYS A 115 -1.86 23.76 0.29
N GLN A 116 -0.56 23.71 0.01
CA GLN A 116 0.03 22.71 -0.90
C GLN A 116 0.93 21.78 -0.10
N LEU A 117 0.72 20.50 -0.27
CA LEU A 117 1.39 19.44 0.46
C LEU A 117 2.04 18.44 -0.50
N ASP A 118 3.07 17.77 -0.04
CA ASP A 118 3.55 16.55 -0.66
C ASP A 118 2.90 15.39 0.09
N VAL A 119 2.06 14.60 -0.61
CA VAL A 119 1.25 13.55 0.01
C VAL A 119 1.53 12.19 -0.59
N VAL A 120 1.46 11.15 0.24
CA VAL A 120 1.46 9.77 -0.19
C VAL A 120 0.04 9.21 -0.07
N LEU A 121 -0.52 8.80 -1.22
CA LEU A 121 -1.87 8.26 -1.31
C LEU A 121 -1.82 6.77 -1.62
N VAL A 122 -2.41 5.94 -0.77
CA VAL A 122 -2.51 4.50 -1.00
C VAL A 122 -3.54 4.21 -2.08
N GLN A 123 -3.16 3.37 -3.03
CA GLN A 123 -4.01 2.93 -4.14
C GLN A 123 -4.50 1.51 -3.93
N GLN A 124 -5.65 1.16 -4.53
CA GLN A 124 -6.11 -0.22 -4.60
C GLN A 124 -5.11 -1.05 -5.43
N PHE A 125 -4.97 -2.33 -5.11
CA PHE A 125 -4.01 -3.23 -5.76
C PHE A 125 -4.09 -3.18 -7.29
N GLU A 126 -5.30 -3.16 -7.83
CA GLU A 126 -5.56 -3.14 -9.29
C GLU A 126 -5.15 -1.81 -9.97
N HIS A 127 -4.91 -0.74 -9.20
CA HIS A 127 -4.47 0.55 -9.74
C HIS A 127 -2.95 0.74 -9.66
N LEU A 128 -2.24 -0.21 -9.08
CA LEU A 128 -0.79 -0.17 -8.97
C LEU A 128 -0.12 -0.53 -10.31
N PRO A 129 1.06 0.02 -10.60
CA PRO A 129 1.86 -0.45 -11.74
C PRO A 129 2.31 -1.91 -11.51
N GLU A 130 2.53 -2.65 -12.59
CA GLU A 130 2.81 -4.09 -12.54
C GLU A 130 4.02 -4.44 -11.67
N TYR A 131 5.10 -3.66 -11.75
CA TYR A 131 6.28 -3.91 -10.91
C TYR A 131 5.97 -3.82 -9.41
N ALA A 132 5.09 -2.90 -9.00
CA ALA A 132 4.66 -2.77 -7.61
C ALA A 132 3.75 -3.94 -7.18
N ARG A 133 2.83 -4.38 -8.06
CA ARG A 133 1.97 -5.56 -7.80
C ARG A 133 2.83 -6.81 -7.59
N ARG A 134 3.81 -7.03 -8.46
CA ARG A 134 4.73 -8.18 -8.36
C ARG A 134 5.56 -8.13 -7.09
N TYR A 135 6.14 -6.98 -6.75
CA TYR A 135 6.89 -6.82 -5.52
C TYR A 135 6.04 -7.07 -4.27
N ILE A 136 4.84 -6.48 -4.20
CA ILE A 136 3.91 -6.68 -3.09
C ILE A 136 3.51 -8.15 -2.98
N THR A 137 3.23 -8.82 -4.11
CA THR A 137 2.87 -10.24 -4.14
C THR A 137 4.01 -11.11 -3.60
N ALA A 138 5.25 -10.93 -4.09
CA ALA A 138 6.41 -11.70 -3.65
C ALA A 138 6.69 -11.49 -2.15
N LYS A 139 6.62 -10.24 -1.68
CA LYS A 139 6.80 -9.90 -0.27
C LYS A 139 5.70 -10.50 0.63
N ALA A 140 4.45 -10.46 0.18
CA ALA A 140 3.33 -11.06 0.89
C ALA A 140 3.45 -12.59 0.93
N ALA A 141 3.84 -13.23 -0.19
CA ALA A 141 4.05 -14.68 -0.27
C ALA A 141 5.14 -15.15 0.71
N ARG A 142 6.27 -14.45 0.79
CA ARG A 142 7.32 -14.74 1.77
C ARG A 142 6.80 -14.64 3.22
N ARG A 143 6.07 -13.56 3.55
CA ARG A 143 5.49 -13.38 4.89
C ARG A 143 4.45 -14.46 5.21
N TYR A 144 3.69 -14.87 4.20
CA TYR A 144 2.68 -15.93 4.34
C TYR A 144 3.32 -17.29 4.61
N ALA A 145 4.34 -17.67 3.84
CA ALA A 145 5.10 -18.89 4.06
C ALA A 145 5.73 -18.93 5.46
N ALA A 146 6.37 -17.86 5.88
CA ALA A 146 7.00 -17.76 7.19
C ALA A 146 5.99 -17.90 8.36
N ARG A 147 4.77 -17.38 8.20
CA ARG A 147 3.71 -17.47 9.22
C ARG A 147 3.02 -18.82 9.26
N THR A 148 2.88 -19.50 8.12
CA THR A 148 2.05 -20.69 7.98
C THR A 148 2.87 -21.98 8.18
N ILE A 149 4.06 -22.05 7.58
CA ILE A 149 4.86 -23.28 7.56
C ILE A 149 6.00 -23.20 8.55
N GLY A 150 6.59 -22.02 8.75
CA GLY A 150 7.78 -21.84 9.58
C GLY A 150 9.02 -22.55 9.02
N ASP A 151 8.98 -23.03 7.76
CA ASP A 151 10.07 -23.72 7.10
C ASP A 151 11.12 -22.70 6.60
N GLY A 152 12.36 -22.88 7.02
CA GLY A 152 13.46 -21.99 6.66
C GLY A 152 13.80 -22.01 5.17
N GLU A 153 13.70 -23.16 4.49
CA GLU A 153 14.04 -23.31 3.07
C GLU A 153 13.01 -22.58 2.18
N LEU A 154 11.71 -22.81 2.42
CA LEU A 154 10.63 -22.13 1.68
C LEU A 154 10.65 -20.62 1.92
N THR A 155 10.94 -20.20 3.14
CA THR A 155 11.08 -18.78 3.48
C THR A 155 12.26 -18.14 2.73
N GLN A 156 13.36 -18.88 2.53
CA GLN A 156 14.55 -18.38 1.84
C GLN A 156 14.33 -18.28 0.32
N LEU A 157 13.63 -19.24 -0.30
CA LEU A 157 13.24 -19.17 -1.71
C LEU A 157 12.33 -17.97 -1.97
N ALA A 158 11.32 -17.78 -1.14
CA ALA A 158 10.42 -16.64 -1.25
C ALA A 158 11.12 -15.29 -0.98
N ALA A 159 12.20 -15.26 -0.20
CA ALA A 159 13.03 -14.07 -0.01
C ALA A 159 13.83 -13.72 -1.26
N THR A 160 14.28 -14.72 -2.02
CA THR A 160 14.95 -14.51 -3.32
C THR A 160 14.00 -13.91 -4.33
N ASP A 161 12.76 -14.44 -4.43
CA ASP A 161 11.72 -13.91 -5.32
C ASP A 161 11.35 -12.45 -4.97
N GLU A 162 11.30 -12.11 -3.67
CA GLU A 162 11.08 -10.72 -3.23
C GLU A 162 12.20 -9.81 -3.69
N GLN A 163 13.46 -10.24 -3.57
CA GLN A 163 14.62 -9.44 -3.95
C GLN A 163 14.68 -9.22 -5.45
N GLU A 164 14.40 -10.25 -6.26
CA GLU A 164 14.31 -10.12 -7.71
C GLU A 164 13.20 -9.17 -8.14
N ALA A 165 12.03 -9.25 -7.51
CA ALA A 165 10.91 -8.34 -7.78
C ALA A 165 11.18 -6.88 -7.35
N TYR A 166 12.05 -6.66 -6.37
CA TYR A 166 12.45 -5.30 -5.94
C TYR A 166 13.42 -4.64 -6.91
N ILE A 167 14.29 -5.44 -7.56
CA ILE A 167 15.33 -4.95 -8.48
C ILE A 167 14.73 -4.68 -9.88
N ALA A 168 13.64 -5.33 -10.23
CA ALA A 168 12.97 -5.20 -11.53
C ALA A 168 12.20 -3.88 -11.67
#